data_5a98268a49f32ffa55972287e50ec132
#
_entry.id   5a98268a49f32ffa55972287e50ec132
#
_cell.length_a   1.000
_cell.length_b   1.000
_cell.length_c   1.000
_cell.angle_alpha   90.00
_cell.angle_beta   90.00
_cell.angle_gamma   90.00
#
_symmetry.space_group_name_H-M   'P 1'
#
loop_
_entity.id
_entity.type
_entity.pdbx_description
1 polymer ?
#
loop_
_entity_poly.entity_id
_entity_poly.type
_entity_poly.pdbx_seq_one_letter_code
_entity_poly.pdbx_strand_id
1 'polypeptide(L)'
;DKRRLSGAQVVYESNPTHDNLVGRIEHVTRFGTLSTDFSMILPGALQTANGGFLVLDAERLLQQPMAWESLKRALYGGAVRIESLAQILGVISTEGLDPDPMPLDVKIVLVGTRMLYYLLCEYDLDFPELFKVAADFEDHIDRNPANTRLYAAMLGGIAQERGLLALA
;
A
#
# COMPACT_ATOMS: atom_id res chain seq x y z
N ASP A 1 8.23 -16.10 -14.22
CA ASP A 1 7.31 -17.23 -14.12
C ASP A 1 6.27 -16.91 -13.07
N LYS A 2 5.20 -16.17 -13.48
CA LYS A 2 4.08 -15.85 -12.57
C LYS A 2 3.36 -17.16 -12.28
N ARG A 3 3.63 -17.78 -11.14
CA ARG A 3 2.81 -18.85 -10.59
C ARG A 3 1.37 -18.35 -10.60
N ARG A 4 0.49 -19.06 -11.28
CA ARG A 4 -0.96 -18.84 -11.25
C ARG A 4 -1.41 -19.05 -9.81
N LEU A 5 -1.42 -17.99 -9.02
CA LEU A 5 -2.11 -17.97 -7.75
C LEU A 5 -3.60 -18.01 -8.07
N SER A 6 -4.31 -18.96 -7.52
CA SER A 6 -5.75 -19.16 -7.72
C SER A 6 -6.58 -18.17 -6.87
N GLY A 7 -6.28 -16.87 -6.97
CA GLY A 7 -6.97 -15.81 -6.22
C GLY A 7 -6.35 -14.43 -6.45
N ALA A 8 -7.06 -13.39 -6.04
CA ALA A 8 -6.56 -12.02 -6.07
C ALA A 8 -5.37 -11.88 -5.11
N GLN A 9 -4.28 -11.29 -5.59
CA GLN A 9 -3.10 -11.05 -4.77
C GLN A 9 -3.40 -10.01 -3.70
N VAL A 10 -2.98 -10.26 -2.46
CA VAL A 10 -3.04 -9.28 -1.36
C VAL A 10 -1.61 -8.89 -1.01
N VAL A 11 -1.31 -7.61 -1.16
CA VAL A 11 -0.01 -7.03 -0.81
C VAL A 11 -0.19 -6.14 0.40
N TYR A 12 0.63 -6.32 1.41
CA TYR A 12 0.72 -5.43 2.56
C TYR A 12 2.01 -4.64 2.49
N GLU A 13 1.91 -3.29 2.38
CA GLU A 13 3.08 -2.42 2.39
C GLU A 13 3.23 -1.74 3.75
N SER A 14 4.23 -2.12 4.49
CA SER A 14 4.47 -1.66 5.86
C SER A 14 5.19 -0.31 5.94
N ASN A 15 5.85 0.11 4.87
CA ASN A 15 6.58 1.37 4.78
C ASN A 15 6.19 2.13 3.50
N PRO A 16 4.99 2.72 3.45
CA PRO A 16 4.40 3.29 2.24
C PRO A 16 5.03 4.64 1.87
N THR A 17 6.33 4.67 1.60
CA THR A 17 6.99 5.83 1.02
C THR A 17 6.54 6.02 -0.42
N HIS A 18 6.76 7.22 -0.98
CA HIS A 18 6.47 7.48 -2.39
C HIS A 18 7.10 6.41 -3.30
N ASP A 19 8.40 6.16 -3.15
CA ASP A 19 9.14 5.21 -3.98
C ASP A 19 8.67 3.76 -3.81
N ASN A 20 8.29 3.37 -2.57
CA ASN A 20 7.75 2.04 -2.32
C ASN A 20 6.33 1.86 -2.89
N LEU A 21 5.57 2.93 -3.05
CA LEU A 21 4.23 2.89 -3.64
C LEU A 21 4.26 2.88 -5.17
N VAL A 22 4.95 3.85 -5.77
CA VAL A 22 4.92 4.06 -7.22
C VAL A 22 6.07 3.39 -7.96
N GLY A 23 7.07 2.88 -7.23
CA GLY A 23 8.31 2.36 -7.79
C GLY A 23 9.38 3.43 -7.96
N ARG A 24 10.56 3.00 -8.30
CA ARG A 24 11.71 3.88 -8.53
C ARG A 24 12.60 3.37 -9.65
N ILE A 25 13.38 4.29 -10.20
CA ILE A 25 14.41 3.98 -11.18
C ILE A 25 15.76 4.17 -10.47
N GLU A 26 16.56 3.12 -10.43
CA GLU A 26 17.93 3.19 -9.89
C GLU A 26 18.88 3.69 -10.97
N HIS A 27 19.90 4.44 -10.55
CA HIS A 27 20.92 4.97 -11.44
C HIS A 27 22.28 4.42 -11.02
N VAL A 28 23.05 3.96 -12.00
CA VAL A 28 24.44 3.54 -11.77
C VAL A 28 25.39 4.55 -12.38
N THR A 29 26.34 5.01 -11.58
CA THR A 29 27.41 5.88 -12.07
C THR A 29 28.49 5.03 -12.71
N ARG A 30 28.65 5.11 -14.03
CA ARG A 30 29.78 4.52 -14.76
C ARG A 30 30.63 5.64 -15.33
N PHE A 31 31.90 5.65 -14.96
CA PHE A 31 32.89 6.63 -15.45
C PHE A 31 32.47 8.10 -15.31
N GLY A 32 31.76 8.43 -14.21
CA GLY A 32 31.30 9.80 -13.95
C GLY A 32 30.02 10.20 -14.69
N THR A 33 29.41 9.29 -15.47
CA THR A 33 28.12 9.51 -16.14
C THR A 33 27.04 8.66 -15.49
N LEU A 34 25.87 9.26 -15.19
CA LEU A 34 24.69 8.52 -14.75
C LEU A 34 24.15 7.71 -15.93
N SER A 35 24.11 6.39 -15.77
CA SER A 35 23.52 5.49 -16.75
C SER A 35 22.31 4.79 -16.13
N THR A 36 21.25 4.67 -16.90
CA THR A 36 20.00 4.00 -16.50
C THR A 36 19.69 2.93 -17.52
N ASP A 37 19.29 1.76 -17.06
CA ASP A 37 18.87 0.64 -17.89
C ASP A 37 17.49 0.14 -17.41
N PHE A 38 16.72 -0.51 -18.28
CA PHE A 38 15.41 -1.09 -17.95
C PHE A 38 15.45 -2.08 -16.79
N SER A 39 16.57 -2.76 -16.58
CA SER A 39 16.77 -3.66 -15.45
C SER A 39 16.84 -2.94 -14.09
N MET A 40 16.96 -1.61 -14.10
CA MET A 40 17.03 -0.77 -12.91
C MET A 40 15.67 -0.18 -12.50
N ILE A 41 14.60 -0.54 -13.20
CA ILE A 41 13.23 -0.17 -12.82
C ILE A 41 12.77 -1.13 -11.73
N LEU A 42 12.53 -0.60 -10.53
CA LEU A 42 11.98 -1.34 -9.40
C LEU A 42 10.50 -1.00 -9.25
N PRO A 43 9.60 -2.00 -9.41
CA PRO A 43 8.17 -1.77 -9.26
C PRO A 43 7.84 -1.46 -7.80
N GLY A 44 6.84 -0.60 -7.59
CA GLY A 44 6.28 -0.32 -6.29
C GLY A 44 5.12 -1.25 -5.92
N ALA A 45 4.55 -0.98 -4.74
CA ALA A 45 3.45 -1.77 -4.21
C ALA A 45 2.18 -1.70 -5.09
N LEU A 46 1.92 -0.56 -5.75
CA LEU A 46 0.79 -0.39 -6.67
C LEU A 46 0.90 -1.33 -7.88
N GLN A 47 2.09 -1.42 -8.50
CA GLN A 47 2.32 -2.34 -9.61
C GLN A 47 2.27 -3.80 -9.14
N THR A 48 2.84 -4.09 -7.98
CA THR A 48 2.87 -5.44 -7.42
C THR A 48 1.47 -5.95 -7.08
N ALA A 49 0.61 -5.08 -6.53
CA ALA A 49 -0.76 -5.41 -6.14
C ALA A 49 -1.77 -5.33 -7.31
N ASN A 50 -1.33 -4.98 -8.51
CA ASN A 50 -2.22 -4.77 -9.65
C ASN A 50 -3.02 -6.04 -9.99
N GLY A 51 -4.33 -5.92 -10.14
CA GLY A 51 -5.28 -7.03 -10.25
C GLY A 51 -5.72 -7.62 -8.90
N GLY A 52 -5.35 -7.00 -7.78
CA GLY A 52 -5.63 -7.49 -6.43
C GLY A 52 -5.88 -6.39 -5.41
N PHE A 53 -5.36 -6.59 -4.20
CA PHE A 53 -5.55 -5.71 -3.06
C PHE A 53 -4.21 -5.19 -2.54
N LEU A 54 -4.17 -3.90 -2.23
CA LEU A 54 -3.06 -3.26 -1.52
C LEU A 54 -3.55 -2.77 -0.17
N VAL A 55 -2.96 -3.28 0.91
CA VAL A 55 -3.27 -2.90 2.29
C VAL A 55 -2.20 -1.96 2.81
N LEU A 56 -2.62 -0.80 3.29
CA LEU A 56 -1.75 0.29 3.76
C LEU A 56 -2.18 0.74 5.16
N ASP A 57 -1.20 1.05 6.00
CA ASP A 57 -1.42 1.77 7.24
C ASP A 57 -1.59 3.26 6.92
N ALA A 58 -2.77 3.81 7.23
CA ALA A 58 -3.13 5.19 6.88
C ALA A 58 -2.27 6.23 7.62
N GLU A 59 -1.92 5.97 8.89
CA GLU A 59 -1.08 6.90 9.66
C GLU A 59 0.34 6.97 9.08
N ARG A 60 0.91 5.82 8.77
CA ARG A 60 2.25 5.76 8.15
C ARG A 60 2.27 6.38 6.76
N LEU A 61 1.22 6.15 5.97
CA LEU A 61 1.09 6.72 4.63
C LEU A 61 1.07 8.26 4.68
N LEU A 62 0.27 8.84 5.57
CA LEU A 62 0.14 10.29 5.71
C LEU A 62 1.39 10.97 6.29
N GLN A 63 2.23 10.23 7.02
CA GLN A 63 3.51 10.73 7.51
C GLN A 63 4.60 10.81 6.43
N GLN A 64 4.40 10.14 5.28
CA GLN A 64 5.39 10.12 4.21
C GLN A 64 5.18 11.28 3.22
N PRO A 65 6.25 12.05 2.94
CA PRO A 65 6.15 13.13 1.97
C PRO A 65 5.64 12.66 0.61
N MET A 66 4.66 13.34 0.04
CA MET A 66 4.07 13.09 -1.28
C MET A 66 3.45 11.70 -1.51
N ALA A 67 3.52 10.78 -0.54
CA ALA A 67 3.00 9.42 -0.71
C ALA A 67 1.48 9.40 -0.89
N TRP A 68 0.76 10.15 -0.05
CA TRP A 68 -0.68 10.30 -0.13
C TRP A 68 -1.14 10.93 -1.45
N GLU A 69 -0.50 12.02 -1.86
CA GLU A 69 -0.82 12.72 -3.10
C GLU A 69 -0.54 11.85 -4.34
N SER A 70 0.54 11.07 -4.30
CA SER A 70 0.88 10.15 -5.38
C SER A 70 -0.11 8.98 -5.48
N LEU A 71 -0.57 8.46 -4.34
CA LEU A 71 -1.62 7.45 -4.30
C LEU A 71 -2.93 8.00 -4.90
N LYS A 72 -3.40 9.17 -4.47
CA LYS A 72 -4.60 9.82 -5.02
C LYS A 72 -4.48 10.03 -6.52
N ARG A 73 -3.35 10.56 -6.99
CA ARG A 73 -3.09 10.77 -8.43
C ARG A 73 -3.17 9.48 -9.23
N ALA A 74 -2.57 8.39 -8.73
CA ALA A 74 -2.60 7.10 -9.39
C ALA A 74 -4.03 6.53 -9.46
N LEU A 75 -4.82 6.67 -8.39
CA LEU A 75 -6.21 6.20 -8.34
C LEU A 75 -7.13 7.00 -9.27
N TYR A 76 -7.01 8.32 -9.30
CA TYR A 76 -7.80 9.17 -10.21
C TYR A 76 -7.42 8.96 -11.68
N GLY A 77 -6.11 8.84 -11.95
CA GLY A 77 -5.61 8.61 -13.30
C GLY A 77 -5.83 7.19 -13.81
N GLY A 78 -6.17 6.24 -12.94
CA GLY A 78 -6.28 4.83 -13.30
C GLY A 78 -4.97 4.24 -13.83
N ALA A 79 -3.85 4.89 -13.52
CA ALA A 79 -2.52 4.48 -13.96
C ALA A 79 -1.45 4.93 -12.96
N VAL A 80 -0.39 4.14 -12.85
CA VAL A 80 0.78 4.50 -12.05
C VAL A 80 1.94 4.87 -12.95
N ARG A 81 2.59 6.00 -12.64
CA ARG A 81 3.79 6.49 -13.32
C ARG A 81 4.94 6.49 -12.31
N ILE A 82 6.10 6.00 -12.72
CA ILE A 82 7.30 6.01 -11.87
C ILE A 82 7.98 7.36 -12.03
N GLU A 83 7.81 8.23 -11.05
CA GLU A 83 8.42 9.56 -10.99
C GLU A 83 9.20 9.68 -9.69
N SER A 84 10.42 10.22 -9.73
CA SER A 84 11.16 10.49 -8.50
C SER A 84 10.60 11.71 -7.77
N LEU A 85 10.74 11.76 -6.45
CA LEU A 85 10.38 12.94 -5.67
C LEU A 85 11.06 14.22 -6.18
N ALA A 86 12.31 14.11 -6.63
CA ALA A 86 13.06 15.23 -7.18
C ALA A 86 12.45 15.78 -8.48
N GLN A 87 11.90 14.90 -9.32
CA GLN A 87 11.16 15.30 -10.53
C GLN A 87 9.82 15.95 -10.17
N ILE A 88 9.07 15.38 -9.23
CA ILE A 88 7.78 15.94 -8.77
C ILE A 88 7.98 17.34 -8.17
N LEU A 89 9.05 17.55 -7.40
CA LEU A 89 9.37 18.83 -6.78
C LEU A 89 10.08 19.80 -7.73
N GLY A 90 10.32 19.41 -8.99
CA GLY A 90 10.97 20.27 -9.98
C GLY A 90 12.43 20.59 -9.69
N VAL A 91 13.08 19.81 -8.81
CA VAL A 91 14.48 20.04 -8.40
C VAL A 91 15.47 19.50 -9.44
N ILE A 92 15.08 18.49 -10.19
CA ILE A 92 15.90 17.86 -11.24
C ILE A 92 15.06 17.73 -12.51
N SER A 93 15.59 18.30 -13.60
CA SER A 93 15.14 18.01 -14.97
C SER A 93 16.14 17.01 -15.55
N THR A 94 15.89 15.71 -15.40
CA THR A 94 16.74 14.69 -16.02
C THR A 94 16.14 14.28 -17.35
N GLU A 95 16.92 14.38 -18.42
CA GLU A 95 16.73 13.58 -19.62
C GLU A 95 17.06 12.13 -19.28
N GLY A 96 16.09 11.41 -18.69
CA GLY A 96 16.22 10.03 -18.25
C GLY A 96 15.16 9.14 -18.87
N LEU A 97 15.23 7.86 -18.55
CA LEU A 97 14.20 6.89 -18.90
C LEU A 97 12.86 7.33 -18.28
N ASP A 98 11.85 7.60 -19.09
CA ASP A 98 10.47 7.86 -18.66
C ASP A 98 9.59 6.69 -19.09
N PRO A 99 9.36 5.72 -18.20
CA PRO A 99 8.53 4.55 -18.52
C PRO A 99 7.09 4.97 -18.77
N ASP A 100 6.46 4.32 -19.75
CA ASP A 100 5.03 4.52 -19.99
C ASP A 100 4.20 4.22 -18.72
N PRO A 101 3.14 5.01 -18.46
CA PRO A 101 2.25 4.77 -17.34
C PRO A 101 1.63 3.37 -17.42
N MET A 102 1.65 2.62 -16.32
CA MET A 102 1.03 1.31 -16.25
C MET A 102 -0.44 1.44 -15.81
N PRO A 103 -1.41 0.89 -16.57
CA PRO A 103 -2.81 0.86 -16.14
C PRO A 103 -2.96 0.18 -14.77
N LEU A 104 -3.80 0.77 -13.91
CA LEU A 104 -3.98 0.34 -12.53
C LEU A 104 -5.39 -0.20 -12.30
N ASP A 105 -5.46 -1.47 -11.91
CA ASP A 105 -6.68 -2.13 -11.43
C ASP A 105 -6.39 -2.74 -10.05
N VAL A 106 -6.43 -1.91 -9.02
CA VAL A 106 -6.11 -2.31 -7.65
C VAL A 106 -7.20 -1.84 -6.69
N LYS A 107 -7.48 -2.64 -5.66
CA LYS A 107 -8.33 -2.25 -4.55
C LYS A 107 -7.44 -1.85 -3.38
N ILE A 108 -7.57 -0.60 -2.94
CA ILE A 108 -6.82 -0.09 -1.79
C ILE A 108 -7.62 -0.31 -0.52
N VAL A 109 -6.96 -0.83 0.51
CA VAL A 109 -7.50 -0.97 1.86
C VAL A 109 -6.64 -0.14 2.80
N LEU A 110 -7.21 0.94 3.34
CA LEU A 110 -6.56 1.75 4.36
C LEU A 110 -6.95 1.23 5.75
N VAL A 111 -5.97 0.95 6.58
CA VAL A 111 -6.16 0.55 7.97
C VAL A 111 -5.72 1.71 8.86
N GLY A 112 -6.57 2.15 9.76
CA GLY A 112 -6.28 3.29 10.62
C GLY A 112 -7.27 3.42 11.77
N THR A 113 -7.12 4.47 12.56
CA THR A 113 -8.02 4.77 13.67
C THR A 113 -9.31 5.41 13.16
N ARG A 114 -10.40 5.24 13.92
CA ARG A 114 -11.69 5.89 13.65
C ARG A 114 -11.57 7.42 13.59
N MET A 115 -10.75 7.99 14.46
CA MET A 115 -10.49 9.44 14.46
C MET A 115 -9.87 9.89 13.14
N LEU A 116 -8.89 9.16 12.65
CA LEU A 116 -8.21 9.48 11.39
C LEU A 116 -9.18 9.42 10.19
N TYR A 117 -10.10 8.45 10.18
CA TYR A 117 -11.13 8.35 9.17
C TYR A 117 -12.00 9.63 9.12
N TYR A 118 -12.48 10.12 10.28
CA TYR A 118 -13.27 11.35 10.31
C TYR A 118 -12.47 12.58 9.91
N LEU A 119 -11.20 12.67 10.31
CA LEU A 119 -10.33 13.76 9.88
C LEU A 119 -10.13 13.77 8.36
N LEU A 120 -9.91 12.61 7.75
CA LEU A 120 -9.79 12.50 6.30
C LEU A 120 -11.09 12.87 5.58
N CYS A 121 -12.25 12.46 6.09
CA CYS A 121 -13.55 12.85 5.54
C CYS A 121 -13.80 14.36 5.59
N GLU A 122 -13.31 15.05 6.64
CA GLU A 122 -13.54 16.49 6.85
C GLU A 122 -12.54 17.36 6.09
N TYR A 123 -11.27 16.97 6.06
CA TYR A 123 -10.19 17.83 5.56
C TYR A 123 -9.65 17.44 4.18
N ASP A 124 -9.94 16.26 3.67
CA ASP A 124 -9.52 15.82 2.34
C ASP A 124 -10.75 15.54 1.46
N LEU A 125 -11.03 16.47 0.54
CA LEU A 125 -12.20 16.38 -0.35
C LEU A 125 -12.17 15.16 -1.28
N ASP A 126 -10.99 14.65 -1.57
CA ASP A 126 -10.79 13.50 -2.46
C ASP A 126 -11.07 12.17 -1.74
N PHE A 127 -10.89 12.15 -0.42
CA PHE A 127 -10.99 10.91 0.35
C PHE A 127 -12.36 10.22 0.23
N PRO A 128 -13.51 10.90 0.43
CA PRO A 128 -14.83 10.26 0.30
C PRO A 128 -15.13 9.77 -1.13
N GLU A 129 -14.53 10.41 -2.14
CA GLU A 129 -14.71 10.02 -3.54
C GLU A 129 -13.95 8.74 -3.88
N LEU A 130 -12.76 8.56 -3.31
CA LEU A 130 -11.89 7.42 -3.55
C LEU A 130 -12.21 6.23 -2.64
N PHE A 131 -12.57 6.49 -1.37
CA PHE A 131 -12.79 5.48 -0.33
C PHE A 131 -14.25 5.46 0.12
N LYS A 132 -15.10 4.83 -0.67
CA LYS A 132 -16.57 4.83 -0.49
C LYS A 132 -17.07 3.81 0.53
N VAL A 133 -16.24 2.87 0.95
CA VAL A 133 -16.61 1.80 1.88
C VAL A 133 -15.82 1.95 3.17
N ALA A 134 -16.52 2.13 4.27
CA ALA A 134 -15.95 2.09 5.61
C ALA A 134 -16.36 0.78 6.29
N ALA A 135 -15.38 0.04 6.82
CA ALA A 135 -15.58 -1.11 7.68
C ALA A 135 -15.15 -0.73 9.09
N ASP A 136 -16.12 -0.51 9.95
CA ASP A 136 -15.87 -0.15 11.34
C ASP A 136 -15.81 -1.40 12.21
N PHE A 137 -14.79 -1.49 13.05
CA PHE A 137 -14.60 -2.57 14.00
C PHE A 137 -14.87 -2.03 15.42
N GLU A 138 -15.64 -2.79 16.17
CA GLU A 138 -15.83 -2.49 17.59
C GLU A 138 -14.58 -2.77 18.39
N ASP A 139 -14.32 -1.96 19.39
CA ASP A 139 -13.18 -2.07 20.30
C ASP A 139 -13.44 -3.04 21.47
N HIS A 140 -14.67 -3.53 21.59
CA HIS A 140 -15.08 -4.46 22.63
C HIS A 140 -16.01 -5.54 22.08
N ILE A 141 -16.00 -6.67 22.72
CA ILE A 141 -16.89 -7.80 22.44
C ILE A 141 -17.52 -8.25 23.75
N ASP A 142 -18.83 -8.40 23.76
CA ASP A 142 -19.57 -8.90 24.91
C ASP A 142 -19.07 -10.30 25.34
N ARG A 143 -18.89 -10.49 26.65
CA ARG A 143 -18.53 -11.77 27.21
C ARG A 143 -19.75 -12.67 27.32
N ASN A 144 -19.96 -13.48 26.30
CA ASN A 144 -20.99 -14.50 26.26
C ASN A 144 -20.38 -15.88 25.86
N PRO A 145 -21.11 -17.00 26.04
CA PRO A 145 -20.58 -18.33 25.73
C PRO A 145 -20.15 -18.52 24.26
N ALA A 146 -20.83 -17.86 23.33
CA ALA A 146 -20.50 -17.94 21.91
C ALA A 146 -19.15 -17.23 21.61
N ASN A 147 -19.00 -16.00 22.06
CA ASN A 147 -17.78 -15.20 21.90
C ASN A 147 -16.59 -15.83 22.65
N THR A 148 -16.82 -16.41 23.83
CA THR A 148 -15.78 -17.14 24.57
C THR A 148 -15.23 -18.31 23.75
N ARG A 149 -16.09 -19.07 23.06
CA ARG A 149 -15.65 -20.16 22.17
C ARG A 149 -14.86 -19.66 20.97
N LEU A 150 -15.29 -18.56 20.36
CA LEU A 150 -14.56 -17.94 19.24
C LEU A 150 -13.17 -17.45 19.67
N TYR A 151 -13.05 -16.84 20.85
CA TYR A 151 -11.76 -16.46 21.40
C TYR A 151 -10.86 -17.66 21.69
N ALA A 152 -11.41 -18.70 22.28
CA ALA A 152 -10.64 -19.92 22.53
C ALA A 152 -10.14 -20.56 21.22
N ALA A 153 -10.96 -20.61 20.18
CA ALA A 153 -10.56 -21.09 18.86
C ALA A 153 -9.46 -20.22 18.23
N MET A 154 -9.58 -18.90 18.31
CA MET A 154 -8.56 -17.95 17.83
C MET A 154 -7.23 -18.14 18.55
N LEU A 155 -7.24 -18.20 19.89
CA LEU A 155 -6.03 -18.43 20.69
C LEU A 155 -5.39 -19.80 20.37
N GLY A 156 -6.21 -20.83 20.18
CA GLY A 156 -5.74 -22.16 19.76
C GLY A 156 -5.05 -22.12 18.40
N GLY A 157 -5.62 -21.40 17.43
CA GLY A 157 -5.01 -21.19 16.11
C GLY A 157 -3.66 -20.48 16.19
N ILE A 158 -3.57 -19.39 16.95
CA ILE A 158 -2.31 -18.64 17.16
C ILE A 158 -1.26 -19.51 17.86
N ALA A 159 -1.67 -20.30 18.86
CA ALA A 159 -0.77 -21.21 19.56
C ALA A 159 -0.20 -22.28 18.61
N GLN A 160 -1.03 -22.84 17.74
CA GLN A 160 -0.63 -23.81 16.74
C GLN A 160 0.35 -23.22 15.70
N GLU A 161 0.05 -22.03 15.18
CA GLU A 161 0.94 -21.33 14.23
C GLU A 161 2.32 -21.02 14.83
N ARG A 162 2.37 -20.73 16.13
CA ARG A 162 3.61 -20.41 16.85
C ARG A 162 4.30 -21.63 17.45
N GLY A 163 3.78 -22.83 17.24
CA GLY A 163 4.31 -24.07 17.83
C GLY A 163 4.26 -24.11 19.36
N LEU A 164 3.32 -23.39 19.97
CA LEU A 164 3.11 -23.38 21.42
C LEU A 164 2.27 -24.58 21.85
N LEU A 165 2.44 -25.00 23.12
CA LEU A 165 1.61 -26.04 23.71
C LEU A 165 0.13 -25.61 23.72
N ALA A 166 -0.77 -26.57 23.52
CA ALA A 166 -2.20 -26.32 23.62
C ALA A 166 -2.56 -25.78 25.01
N LEU A 167 -3.40 -24.76 25.02
CA LEU A 167 -3.99 -24.26 26.26
C LEU A 167 -4.93 -25.31 26.83
N ALA A 168 -4.73 -25.67 28.09
CA ALA A 168 -5.55 -26.65 28.82
C ALA A 168 -6.91 -26.02 29.20
#